data_9a66d98d4ac497f5f794f67feb67ec28
#
_entry.id   9a66d98d4ac497f5f794f67feb67ec28
#
_cell.length_a   1.000
_cell.length_b   1.000
_cell.length_c   1.000
_cell.angle_alpha   90.00
_cell.angle_beta   90.00
_cell.angle_gamma   90.00
#
_symmetry.space_group_name_H-M   'P 1'
#
loop_
_entity.id
_entity.type
_entity.pdbx_description
1 polymer ?
#
loop_
_entity_poly.entity_id
_entity_poly.type
_entity_poly.pdbx_seq_one_letter_code
_entity_poly.pdbx_strand_id
1 'polypeptide(L)'
;EAVLEYARRLADLQKKVADKIFMVMRVYTAKPRTNGDGYKGLVHQPDTSKAPSLINGLQAVRQLHYRVITETGLTTADEMLYPANLVLVDDLVSYHAVGARSVEDQEHRFVASGIDAPVGMKNPTSGNLSVMFNAIYAAQNKQTFLFHGQEVETSGNPLAHVILRGAMNEYGKNEPNFYYETLLDAIGRYESMGLENPFIMIDTNHDNSGKQY
;
A
#
# COMPACT_ATOMS: atom_id res chain seq x y z
N GLU A 1 -3.68 -18.06 -10.42
CA GLU A 1 -2.45 -18.73 -10.90
C GLU A 1 -1.46 -17.74 -11.53
N ALA A 2 -1.91 -16.75 -12.33
CA ALA A 2 -1.01 -15.76 -12.96
C ALA A 2 -0.11 -15.01 -11.96
N VAL A 3 -0.64 -14.66 -10.79
CA VAL A 3 0.13 -14.01 -9.71
C VAL A 3 1.25 -14.91 -9.20
N LEU A 4 0.98 -16.20 -9.03
CA LEU A 4 1.97 -17.18 -8.56
C LEU A 4 3.05 -17.44 -9.61
N GLU A 5 2.67 -17.53 -10.87
CA GLU A 5 3.64 -17.66 -11.97
C GLU A 5 4.58 -16.45 -12.02
N TYR A 6 4.02 -15.23 -11.87
CA TYR A 6 4.84 -14.03 -11.78
C TYR A 6 5.76 -14.04 -10.55
N ALA A 7 5.25 -14.48 -9.39
CA ALA A 7 6.05 -14.59 -8.17
C ALA A 7 7.21 -15.58 -8.32
N ARG A 8 7.00 -16.73 -8.96
CA ARG A 8 8.06 -17.70 -9.23
C ARG A 8 9.16 -17.12 -10.12
N ARG A 9 8.79 -16.41 -11.19
CA ARG A 9 9.77 -15.70 -12.05
C ARG A 9 10.54 -14.64 -11.31
N LEU A 10 9.85 -13.88 -10.44
CA LEU A 10 10.48 -12.86 -9.61
C LEU A 10 11.47 -13.49 -8.61
N ALA A 11 11.12 -14.62 -8.00
CA ALA A 11 12.01 -15.37 -7.11
C ALA A 11 13.27 -15.88 -7.82
N ASP A 12 13.14 -16.34 -9.06
CA ASP A 12 14.29 -16.78 -9.86
C ASP A 12 15.19 -15.58 -10.25
N LEU A 13 14.60 -14.40 -10.49
CA LEU A 13 15.35 -13.17 -10.71
C LEU A 13 16.05 -12.73 -9.42
N GLN A 14 15.35 -12.78 -8.27
CA GLN A 14 15.90 -12.41 -6.96
C GLN A 14 17.22 -13.16 -6.66
N LYS A 15 17.28 -14.45 -6.96
CA LYS A 15 18.50 -15.27 -6.79
C LYS A 15 19.71 -14.71 -7.55
N LYS A 16 19.48 -14.05 -8.69
CA LYS A 16 20.54 -13.50 -9.56
C LYS A 16 21.01 -12.12 -9.14
N VAL A 17 20.19 -11.39 -8.39
CA VAL A 17 20.43 -9.98 -8.05
C VAL A 17 20.32 -9.70 -6.54
N ALA A 18 20.34 -10.73 -5.71
CA ALA A 18 20.13 -10.64 -4.26
C ALA A 18 21.17 -9.76 -3.55
N ASP A 19 22.35 -9.61 -4.14
CA ASP A 19 23.42 -8.73 -3.65
C ASP A 19 23.19 -7.24 -3.95
N LYS A 20 22.20 -6.92 -4.77
CA LYS A 20 21.95 -5.55 -5.28
C LYS A 20 20.55 -5.07 -5.05
N ILE A 21 19.55 -5.96 -5.14
CA ILE A 21 18.13 -5.60 -5.12
C ILE A 21 17.38 -6.54 -4.20
N PHE A 22 16.63 -5.98 -3.25
CA PHE A 22 15.64 -6.70 -2.45
C PHE A 22 14.27 -6.58 -3.12
N MET A 23 13.60 -7.71 -3.36
CA MET A 23 12.31 -7.74 -4.04
C MET A 23 11.21 -8.18 -3.09
N VAL A 24 10.10 -7.42 -3.09
CA VAL A 24 8.87 -7.75 -2.39
C VAL A 24 7.76 -7.99 -3.42
N MET A 25 7.07 -9.11 -3.34
CA MET A 25 5.99 -9.43 -4.26
C MET A 25 4.75 -8.61 -3.95
N ARG A 26 4.35 -7.74 -4.86
CA ARG A 26 3.10 -6.98 -4.75
C ARG A 26 1.90 -7.87 -5.06
N VAL A 27 1.07 -8.14 -4.05
CA VAL A 27 -0.13 -9.00 -4.14
C VAL A 27 -1.35 -8.15 -3.78
N TYR A 28 -1.73 -7.21 -4.65
CA TYR A 28 -2.90 -6.36 -4.40
C TYR A 28 -4.17 -7.11 -4.80
N THR A 29 -4.97 -7.42 -3.81
CA THR A 29 -6.11 -8.34 -3.93
C THR A 29 -7.46 -7.64 -4.00
N ALA A 30 -7.52 -6.37 -3.63
CA ALA A 30 -8.70 -5.53 -3.73
C ALA A 30 -8.49 -4.40 -4.75
N LYS A 31 -9.55 -4.03 -5.45
CA LYS A 31 -9.50 -2.92 -6.41
C LYS A 31 -10.63 -1.93 -6.15
N PRO A 32 -10.32 -0.69 -5.73
CA PRO A 32 -11.33 0.34 -5.57
C PRO A 32 -11.92 0.71 -6.93
N ARG A 33 -13.24 0.80 -7.01
CA ARG A 33 -13.97 1.23 -8.20
C ARG A 33 -14.78 2.46 -7.85
N THR A 34 -14.47 3.59 -8.45
CA THR A 34 -15.08 4.90 -8.15
C THR A 34 -16.60 4.88 -8.35
N ASN A 35 -17.08 4.23 -9.41
CA ASN A 35 -18.50 4.09 -9.71
C ASN A 35 -19.12 2.76 -9.23
N GLY A 36 -18.35 1.91 -8.57
CA GLY A 36 -18.80 0.61 -8.11
C GLY A 36 -18.89 -0.50 -9.17
N ASP A 37 -18.63 -0.19 -10.44
CA ASP A 37 -18.75 -1.15 -11.54
C ASP A 37 -17.46 -1.93 -11.81
N GLY A 38 -17.62 -3.13 -12.37
CA GLY A 38 -16.53 -4.01 -12.81
C GLY A 38 -15.93 -4.86 -11.71
N TYR A 39 -14.92 -5.63 -12.06
CA TYR A 39 -14.25 -6.56 -11.15
C TYR A 39 -13.55 -5.82 -10.01
N LYS A 40 -13.89 -6.18 -8.77
CA LYS A 40 -13.41 -5.51 -7.53
C LYS A 40 -12.23 -6.22 -6.87
N GLY A 41 -11.63 -7.18 -7.54
CA GLY A 41 -10.48 -7.96 -7.02
C GLY A 41 -10.88 -9.28 -6.38
N LEU A 42 -9.86 -10.06 -6.04
CA LEU A 42 -9.99 -11.40 -5.47
C LEU A 42 -10.80 -11.40 -4.17
N VAL A 43 -10.67 -10.36 -3.35
CA VAL A 43 -11.37 -10.21 -2.06
C VAL A 43 -12.89 -10.21 -2.21
N HIS A 44 -13.41 -9.69 -3.32
CA HIS A 44 -14.86 -9.63 -3.55
C HIS A 44 -15.39 -10.81 -4.38
N GLN A 45 -14.59 -11.28 -5.32
CA GLN A 45 -15.03 -12.28 -6.30
C GLN A 45 -13.86 -13.22 -6.65
N PRO A 46 -13.61 -14.21 -5.78
CA PRO A 46 -12.52 -15.18 -5.98
C PRO A 46 -12.75 -16.11 -7.18
N ASP A 47 -14.00 -16.32 -7.57
CA ASP A 47 -14.42 -17.08 -8.73
C ASP A 47 -15.37 -16.23 -9.57
N THR A 48 -14.91 -15.78 -10.73
CA THR A 48 -15.69 -14.91 -11.64
C THR A 48 -16.88 -15.59 -12.30
N SER A 49 -16.97 -16.91 -12.22
CA SER A 49 -18.12 -17.68 -12.69
C SER A 49 -19.26 -17.80 -11.67
N LYS A 50 -19.03 -17.35 -10.43
CA LYS A 50 -19.99 -17.42 -9.33
C LYS A 50 -20.38 -16.03 -8.82
N ALA A 51 -21.43 -16.00 -8.01
CA ALA A 51 -21.80 -14.78 -7.30
C ALA A 51 -20.66 -14.30 -6.38
N PRO A 52 -20.50 -12.98 -6.17
CA PRO A 52 -19.51 -12.43 -5.24
C PRO A 52 -19.69 -13.00 -3.82
N SER A 53 -18.54 -13.28 -3.16
CA SER A 53 -18.52 -13.79 -1.77
C SER A 53 -17.29 -13.25 -1.05
N LEU A 54 -17.48 -12.31 -0.14
CA LEU A 54 -16.40 -11.74 0.67
C LEU A 54 -15.70 -12.78 1.54
N ILE A 55 -16.47 -13.70 2.16
CA ILE A 55 -15.88 -14.74 3.03
C ILE A 55 -14.93 -15.64 2.23
N ASN A 56 -15.39 -16.14 1.09
CA ASN A 56 -14.54 -16.95 0.22
C ASN A 56 -13.39 -16.12 -0.38
N GLY A 57 -13.63 -14.84 -0.65
CA GLY A 57 -12.63 -13.90 -1.12
C GLY A 57 -11.49 -13.71 -0.12
N LEU A 58 -11.80 -13.45 1.13
CA LEU A 58 -10.81 -13.30 2.21
C LEU A 58 -9.98 -14.56 2.42
N GLN A 59 -10.62 -15.74 2.37
CA GLN A 59 -9.90 -17.02 2.41
C GLN A 59 -8.94 -17.17 1.21
N ALA A 60 -9.40 -16.83 0.01
CA ALA A 60 -8.59 -16.90 -1.20
C ALA A 60 -7.40 -15.92 -1.18
N VAL A 61 -7.60 -14.71 -0.62
CA VAL A 61 -6.55 -13.69 -0.41
C VAL A 61 -5.48 -14.25 0.52
N ARG A 62 -5.87 -14.71 1.70
CA ARG A 62 -4.95 -15.30 2.66
C ARG A 62 -4.17 -16.47 2.07
N GLN A 63 -4.87 -17.38 1.37
CA GLN A 63 -4.24 -18.51 0.70
C GLN A 63 -3.25 -18.05 -0.39
N LEU A 64 -3.55 -16.99 -1.13
CA LEU A 64 -2.65 -16.47 -2.16
C LEU A 64 -1.34 -15.93 -1.54
N HIS A 65 -1.42 -15.12 -0.49
CA HIS A 65 -0.23 -14.63 0.23
C HIS A 65 0.60 -15.79 0.78
N TYR A 66 -0.06 -16.73 1.46
CA TYR A 66 0.61 -17.92 2.00
C TYR A 66 1.34 -18.72 0.92
N ARG A 67 0.71 -18.95 -0.24
CA ARG A 67 1.32 -19.66 -1.36
C ARG A 67 2.51 -18.90 -1.94
N VAL A 68 2.41 -17.58 -2.11
CA VAL A 68 3.55 -16.78 -2.59
C VAL A 68 4.74 -16.96 -1.65
N ILE A 69 4.55 -16.84 -0.35
CA ILE A 69 5.62 -16.96 0.63
C ILE A 69 6.22 -18.37 0.62
N THR A 70 5.39 -19.39 0.70
CA THR A 70 5.85 -20.79 0.85
C THR A 70 6.41 -21.40 -0.42
N GLU A 71 5.88 -21.01 -1.59
CA GLU A 71 6.34 -21.54 -2.89
C GLU A 71 7.56 -20.79 -3.42
N THR A 72 7.78 -19.52 -3.03
CA THR A 72 8.82 -18.69 -3.65
C THR A 72 9.87 -18.12 -2.67
N GLY A 73 9.57 -18.10 -1.38
CA GLY A 73 10.41 -17.43 -0.37
C GLY A 73 10.39 -15.89 -0.43
N LEU A 74 9.59 -15.29 -1.30
CA LEU A 74 9.43 -13.85 -1.36
C LEU A 74 8.48 -13.37 -0.26
N THR A 75 8.78 -12.22 0.32
CA THR A 75 7.83 -11.48 1.16
C THR A 75 6.76 -10.82 0.30
N THR A 76 5.60 -10.50 0.90
CA THR A 76 4.48 -9.93 0.16
C THR A 76 4.14 -8.53 0.61
N ALA A 77 3.60 -7.74 -0.32
CA ALA A 77 3.01 -6.43 -0.07
C ALA A 77 1.56 -6.38 -0.51
N ASP A 78 0.69 -5.74 0.27
CA ASP A 78 -0.70 -5.48 -0.11
C ASP A 78 -1.10 -4.02 0.16
N GLU A 79 -2.16 -3.56 -0.49
CA GLU A 79 -2.79 -2.28 -0.20
C GLU A 79 -3.84 -2.46 0.88
N MET A 80 -3.72 -1.74 1.99
CA MET A 80 -4.74 -1.66 3.02
C MET A 80 -5.93 -0.85 2.51
N LEU A 81 -6.77 -1.48 1.67
CA LEU A 81 -7.96 -0.83 1.14
C LEU A 81 -9.10 -0.80 2.16
N TYR A 82 -9.21 -1.85 2.95
CA TYR A 82 -10.19 -2.00 4.02
C TYR A 82 -9.46 -2.30 5.33
N PRO A 83 -9.28 -1.32 6.22
CA PRO A 83 -8.56 -1.50 7.47
C PRO A 83 -9.08 -2.68 8.31
N ALA A 84 -10.40 -2.87 8.34
CA ALA A 84 -11.03 -3.99 9.05
C ALA A 84 -10.59 -5.40 8.59
N ASN A 85 -10.05 -5.53 7.38
CA ASN A 85 -9.58 -6.82 6.86
C ASN A 85 -8.11 -7.11 7.23
N LEU A 86 -7.39 -6.15 7.81
CA LEU A 86 -5.96 -6.27 8.11
C LEU A 86 -5.66 -7.50 8.95
N VAL A 87 -6.44 -7.73 10.00
CA VAL A 87 -6.26 -8.87 10.93
C VAL A 87 -6.27 -10.25 10.28
N LEU A 88 -6.73 -10.33 9.03
CA LEU A 88 -6.78 -11.60 8.29
C LEU A 88 -5.50 -11.90 7.51
N VAL A 89 -4.59 -10.93 7.37
CA VAL A 89 -3.39 -11.03 6.53
C VAL A 89 -2.14 -10.42 7.18
N ASP A 90 -2.23 -9.77 8.33
CA ASP A 90 -1.14 -9.05 9.00
C ASP A 90 0.06 -9.95 9.33
N ASP A 91 -0.17 -11.23 9.61
CA ASP A 91 0.86 -12.24 9.81
C ASP A 91 1.57 -12.71 8.52
N LEU A 92 1.08 -12.33 7.35
CA LEU A 92 1.60 -12.74 6.04
C LEU A 92 2.16 -11.57 5.21
N VAL A 93 1.68 -10.35 5.47
CA VAL A 93 2.05 -9.17 4.67
C VAL A 93 3.19 -8.42 5.36
N SER A 94 4.31 -8.29 4.67
CA SER A 94 5.54 -7.64 5.21
C SER A 94 5.63 -6.15 4.86
N TYR A 95 4.74 -5.65 4.03
CA TYR A 95 4.69 -4.25 3.61
C TYR A 95 3.27 -3.85 3.26
N HIS A 96 2.78 -2.79 3.86
CA HIS A 96 1.46 -2.26 3.56
C HIS A 96 1.54 -0.93 2.82
N ALA A 97 0.59 -0.67 1.93
CA ALA A 97 0.43 0.63 1.30
C ALA A 97 -0.95 1.20 1.60
N VAL A 98 -1.01 2.51 1.86
CA VAL A 98 -2.26 3.27 1.90
C VAL A 98 -2.42 3.98 0.57
N GLY A 99 -3.53 3.71 -0.12
CA GLY A 99 -3.79 4.20 -1.46
C GLY A 99 -4.08 5.71 -1.52
N ALA A 100 -3.96 6.28 -2.71
CA ALA A 100 -4.19 7.71 -2.95
C ALA A 100 -5.63 8.18 -2.64
N ARG A 101 -6.61 7.28 -2.60
CA ARG A 101 -8.00 7.60 -2.24
C ARG A 101 -8.29 7.37 -0.76
N SER A 102 -7.40 6.70 -0.06
CA SER A 102 -7.55 6.31 1.36
C SER A 102 -6.68 7.15 2.30
N VAL A 103 -5.64 7.82 1.77
CA VAL A 103 -4.66 8.55 2.58
C VAL A 103 -5.26 9.74 3.37
N GLU A 104 -6.43 10.22 2.97
CA GLU A 104 -7.18 11.27 3.69
C GLU A 104 -8.05 10.72 4.83
N ASP A 105 -8.36 9.42 4.78
CA ASP A 105 -9.24 8.79 5.76
C ASP A 105 -8.54 8.54 7.10
N GLN A 106 -9.21 8.93 8.19
CA GLN A 106 -8.66 8.86 9.55
C GLN A 106 -8.45 7.42 10.01
N GLU A 107 -9.36 6.51 9.69
CA GLU A 107 -9.24 5.12 10.10
C GLU A 107 -7.98 4.48 9.52
N HIS A 108 -7.69 4.72 8.23
CA HIS A 108 -6.45 4.24 7.60
C HIS A 108 -5.19 4.76 8.30
N ARG A 109 -5.17 6.03 8.69
CA ARG A 109 -4.04 6.66 9.40
C ARG A 109 -3.85 6.05 10.79
N PHE A 110 -4.96 5.86 11.51
CA PHE A 110 -4.94 5.31 12.86
C PHE A 110 -4.55 3.85 12.87
N VAL A 111 -5.14 3.04 11.99
CA VAL A 111 -4.76 1.63 11.86
C VAL A 111 -3.29 1.49 11.45
N ALA A 112 -2.80 2.33 10.54
CA ALA A 112 -1.40 2.34 10.13
C ALA A 112 -0.44 2.57 11.30
N SER A 113 -0.85 3.32 12.35
CA SER A 113 -0.03 3.58 13.54
C SER A 113 0.16 2.35 14.43
N GLY A 114 -0.66 1.32 14.26
CA GLY A 114 -0.59 0.06 15.02
C GLY A 114 -0.01 -1.12 14.24
N ILE A 115 0.37 -0.93 12.97
CA ILE A 115 0.94 -2.01 12.14
C ILE A 115 2.42 -2.19 12.50
N ASP A 116 2.81 -3.43 12.81
CA ASP A 116 4.20 -3.81 13.08
C ASP A 116 4.95 -4.20 11.78
N ALA A 117 4.81 -3.36 10.76
CA ALA A 117 5.47 -3.50 9.46
C ALA A 117 5.56 -2.12 8.77
N PRO A 118 6.45 -1.94 7.78
CA PRO A 118 6.49 -0.71 6.99
C PRO A 118 5.16 -0.40 6.31
N VAL A 119 4.74 0.88 6.41
CA VAL A 119 3.52 1.39 5.76
C VAL A 119 3.86 2.56 4.86
N GLY A 120 3.66 2.40 3.56
CA GLY A 120 3.84 3.47 2.58
C GLY A 120 2.55 4.27 2.37
N MET A 121 2.61 5.59 2.59
CA MET A 121 1.51 6.52 2.33
C MET A 121 1.65 7.11 0.94
N LYS A 122 0.67 6.84 0.05
CA LYS A 122 0.67 7.45 -1.29
C LYS A 122 0.15 8.88 -1.21
N ASN A 123 0.77 9.79 -1.97
CA ASN A 123 0.14 11.08 -2.16
C ASN A 123 -1.24 10.93 -2.84
N PRO A 124 -2.23 11.79 -2.50
CA PRO A 124 -3.54 11.75 -3.15
C PRO A 124 -3.44 12.02 -4.65
N THR A 125 -4.50 11.73 -5.39
CA THR A 125 -4.55 11.93 -6.84
C THR A 125 -4.36 13.39 -7.26
N SER A 126 -4.70 14.34 -6.40
CA SER A 126 -4.45 15.78 -6.57
C SER A 126 -2.97 16.17 -6.48
N GLY A 127 -2.09 15.28 -6.00
CA GLY A 127 -0.68 15.57 -5.78
C GLY A 127 -0.35 16.34 -4.50
N ASN A 128 -1.31 16.60 -3.62
CA ASN A 128 -1.09 17.37 -2.40
C ASN A 128 -0.20 16.61 -1.40
N LEU A 129 1.08 16.94 -1.36
CA LEU A 129 2.04 16.30 -0.46
C LEU A 129 1.73 16.55 1.02
N SER A 130 1.12 17.67 1.38
CA SER A 130 0.78 17.98 2.79
C SER A 130 -0.21 16.97 3.37
N VAL A 131 -1.16 16.50 2.56
CA VAL A 131 -2.11 15.43 2.96
C VAL A 131 -1.37 14.14 3.29
N MET A 132 -0.44 13.73 2.44
CA MET A 132 0.38 12.54 2.64
C MET A 132 1.28 12.66 3.87
N PHE A 133 1.96 13.80 4.05
CA PHE A 133 2.82 14.03 5.20
C PHE A 133 2.03 14.08 6.51
N ASN A 134 0.84 14.66 6.53
CA ASN A 134 -0.06 14.61 7.69
C ASN A 134 -0.49 13.15 8.01
N ALA A 135 -0.68 12.31 6.99
CA ALA A 135 -0.98 10.89 7.19
C ALA A 135 0.21 10.14 7.80
N ILE A 136 1.44 10.41 7.33
CA ILE A 136 2.66 9.84 7.91
C ILE A 136 2.82 10.30 9.37
N TYR A 137 2.65 11.59 9.64
CA TYR A 137 2.72 12.13 11.00
C TYR A 137 1.72 11.41 11.93
N ALA A 138 0.46 11.27 11.50
CA ALA A 138 -0.55 10.57 12.27
C ALA A 138 -0.19 9.11 12.50
N ALA A 139 0.34 8.42 11.48
CA ALA A 139 0.74 7.02 11.59
C ALA A 139 1.99 6.81 12.46
N GLN A 140 2.93 7.76 12.50
CA GLN A 140 4.12 7.66 13.35
C GLN A 140 3.85 8.00 14.81
N ASN A 141 2.69 8.58 15.13
CA ASN A 141 2.33 8.96 16.49
C ASN A 141 1.29 7.99 17.09
N LYS A 142 1.30 7.92 18.43
CA LYS A 142 0.32 7.18 19.22
C LYS A 142 -1.09 7.67 18.91
N GLN A 143 -2.02 6.72 18.74
CA GLN A 143 -3.42 6.98 18.48
C GLN A 143 -4.30 6.18 19.45
N THR A 144 -5.49 6.73 19.75
CA THR A 144 -6.55 6.03 20.50
C THR A 144 -7.84 6.14 19.69
N PHE A 145 -8.43 5.02 19.34
CA PHE A 145 -9.63 4.97 18.48
C PHE A 145 -10.43 3.69 18.69
N LEU A 146 -11.63 3.63 18.12
CA LEU A 146 -12.44 2.43 18.13
C LEU A 146 -12.12 1.57 16.90
N PHE A 147 -11.74 0.31 17.14
CA PHE A 147 -11.49 -0.65 16.07
C PHE A 147 -12.17 -1.98 16.42
N HIS A 148 -13.00 -2.50 15.53
CA HIS A 148 -13.83 -3.70 15.78
C HIS A 148 -14.66 -3.63 17.08
N GLY A 149 -15.15 -2.43 17.43
CA GLY A 149 -15.97 -2.21 18.62
C GLY A 149 -15.20 -2.18 19.94
N GLN A 150 -13.88 -2.18 19.89
CA GLN A 150 -13.01 -2.05 21.05
C GLN A 150 -12.23 -0.74 20.99
N GLU A 151 -11.97 -0.12 22.14
CA GLU A 151 -11.03 0.98 22.25
C GLU A 151 -9.61 0.42 22.13
N VAL A 152 -8.86 0.92 21.15
CA VAL A 152 -7.49 0.49 20.83
C VAL A 152 -6.55 1.68 21.01
N GLU A 153 -5.42 1.42 21.66
CA GLU A 153 -4.32 2.35 21.77
C GLU A 153 -3.11 1.79 21.00
N THR A 154 -2.50 2.60 20.14
CA THR A 154 -1.31 2.24 19.34
C THR A 154 -0.08 2.98 19.86
N SER A 155 1.10 2.45 19.53
CA SER A 155 2.39 3.07 19.90
C SER A 155 2.92 4.09 18.89
N GLY A 156 2.32 4.13 17.70
CA GLY A 156 2.88 4.77 16.51
C GLY A 156 3.79 3.81 15.72
N ASN A 157 3.81 3.99 14.42
CA ASN A 157 4.61 3.19 13.49
C ASN A 157 5.75 4.04 12.88
N PRO A 158 6.98 3.97 13.43
CA PRO A 158 8.10 4.77 12.94
C PRO A 158 8.51 4.41 11.49
N LEU A 159 8.05 3.28 10.95
CA LEU A 159 8.35 2.85 9.59
C LEU A 159 7.36 3.39 8.55
N ALA A 160 6.37 4.20 8.94
CA ALA A 160 5.49 4.87 7.99
C ALA A 160 6.29 5.88 7.14
N HIS A 161 6.09 5.86 5.81
CA HIS A 161 6.92 6.64 4.89
C HIS A 161 6.17 7.04 3.60
N VAL A 162 6.83 7.82 2.77
CA VAL A 162 6.34 8.42 1.52
C VAL A 162 6.31 7.42 0.36
N ILE A 163 5.20 7.43 -0.41
CA ILE A 163 5.16 6.89 -1.78
C ILE A 163 4.72 8.01 -2.73
N LEU A 164 5.60 8.40 -3.65
CA LEU A 164 5.29 9.35 -4.72
C LEU A 164 4.74 8.61 -5.93
N ARG A 165 3.48 8.89 -6.30
CA ARG A 165 2.78 8.20 -7.40
C ARG A 165 2.39 9.09 -8.57
N GLY A 166 2.86 10.33 -8.60
CA GLY A 166 2.41 11.36 -9.53
C GLY A 166 1.06 11.96 -9.13
N ALA A 167 0.60 12.90 -9.92
CA ALA A 167 -0.65 13.62 -9.74
C ALA A 167 -1.43 13.72 -11.04
N MET A 168 -2.70 14.08 -10.93
CA MET A 168 -3.51 14.53 -12.04
C MET A 168 -3.94 15.96 -11.74
N ASN A 169 -3.60 16.89 -12.63
CA ASN A 169 -3.98 18.29 -12.44
C ASN A 169 -5.46 18.54 -12.78
N GLU A 170 -5.91 19.76 -12.55
CA GLU A 170 -7.28 20.18 -12.80
C GLU A 170 -7.74 20.04 -14.27
N TYR A 171 -6.80 19.98 -15.21
CA TYR A 171 -7.05 19.78 -16.64
C TYR A 171 -7.01 18.30 -17.06
N GLY A 172 -6.89 17.37 -16.11
CA GLY A 172 -6.81 15.93 -16.38
C GLY A 172 -5.48 15.46 -16.97
N LYS A 173 -4.42 16.26 -16.85
CA LYS A 173 -3.07 15.88 -17.30
C LYS A 173 -2.29 15.24 -16.16
N ASN A 174 -1.53 14.19 -16.49
CA ASN A 174 -0.62 13.57 -15.54
C ASN A 174 0.56 14.49 -15.25
N GLU A 175 0.90 14.61 -13.98
CA GLU A 175 2.05 15.35 -13.47
C GLU A 175 2.95 14.40 -12.67
N PRO A 176 4.06 13.93 -13.24
CA PRO A 176 5.03 13.14 -12.50
C PRO A 176 5.62 13.93 -11.33
N ASN A 177 5.91 13.22 -10.22
CA ASN A 177 6.44 13.84 -9.00
C ASN A 177 7.71 13.14 -8.47
N PHE A 178 8.52 12.57 -9.36
CA PHE A 178 9.80 11.93 -9.06
C PHE A 178 11.01 12.81 -9.40
N TYR A 179 10.80 14.07 -9.75
CA TYR A 179 11.85 15.00 -10.08
C TYR A 179 12.63 15.46 -8.84
N TYR A 180 13.85 15.90 -9.07
CA TYR A 180 14.79 16.32 -8.03
C TYR A 180 14.20 17.35 -7.07
N GLU A 181 13.49 18.35 -7.58
CA GLU A 181 12.86 19.40 -6.78
C GLU A 181 11.78 18.84 -5.85
N THR A 182 10.98 17.90 -6.32
CA THR A 182 9.95 17.24 -5.48
C THR A 182 10.60 16.36 -4.40
N LEU A 183 11.69 15.69 -4.73
CA LEU A 183 12.44 14.89 -3.77
C LEU A 183 13.06 15.77 -2.68
N LEU A 184 13.61 16.92 -3.04
CA LEU A 184 14.13 17.89 -2.06
C LEU A 184 13.02 18.47 -1.16
N ASP A 185 11.85 18.82 -1.73
CA ASP A 185 10.69 19.26 -0.94
C ASP A 185 10.25 18.17 0.04
N ALA A 186 10.19 16.93 -0.42
CA ALA A 186 9.82 15.80 0.44
C ALA A 186 10.83 15.59 1.59
N ILE A 187 12.12 15.68 1.33
CA ILE A 187 13.17 15.60 2.37
C ILE A 187 13.02 16.75 3.37
N GLY A 188 12.87 17.99 2.88
CA GLY A 188 12.69 19.14 3.74
C GLY A 188 11.43 19.05 4.64
N ARG A 189 10.37 18.40 4.15
CA ARG A 189 9.17 18.14 4.96
C ARG A 189 9.41 17.09 6.04
N TYR A 190 10.15 16.02 5.75
CA TYR A 190 10.56 15.06 6.79
C TYR A 190 11.29 15.77 7.93
N GLU A 191 12.27 16.60 7.60
CA GLU A 191 13.07 17.34 8.58
C GLU A 191 12.22 18.34 9.38
N SER A 192 11.42 19.17 8.69
CA SER A 192 10.62 20.22 9.32
C SER A 192 9.52 19.68 10.22
N MET A 193 9.00 18.49 9.94
CA MET A 193 7.95 17.83 10.74
C MET A 193 8.53 16.89 11.81
N GLY A 194 9.86 16.69 11.85
CA GLY A 194 10.52 15.79 12.79
C GLY A 194 10.10 14.33 12.63
N LEU A 195 9.83 13.91 11.39
CA LEU A 195 9.38 12.56 11.09
C LEU A 195 10.56 11.59 11.05
N GLU A 196 10.31 10.37 11.50
CA GLU A 196 11.25 9.27 11.41
C GLU A 196 11.27 8.64 10.02
N ASN A 197 12.29 7.80 9.74
CA ASN A 197 12.39 6.99 8.52
C ASN A 197 12.21 7.82 7.22
N PRO A 198 13.14 8.71 6.87
CA PRO A 198 13.04 9.57 5.68
C PRO A 198 13.20 8.77 4.38
N PHE A 199 12.42 7.71 4.23
CA PHE A 199 12.40 6.84 3.06
C PHE A 199 11.35 7.34 2.06
N ILE A 200 11.75 7.46 0.79
CA ILE A 200 10.87 7.87 -0.30
C ILE A 200 10.83 6.75 -1.33
N MET A 201 9.67 6.15 -1.49
CA MET A 201 9.41 5.18 -2.56
C MET A 201 8.84 5.90 -3.77
N ILE A 202 9.35 5.61 -4.95
CA ILE A 202 8.81 6.11 -6.22
C ILE A 202 7.97 5.01 -6.85
N ASP A 203 6.68 5.29 -7.01
CA ASP A 203 5.78 4.45 -7.79
C ASP A 203 6.00 4.79 -9.28
N THR A 204 6.64 3.89 -10.01
CA THR A 204 6.99 4.08 -11.43
C THR A 204 5.82 3.88 -12.38
N ASN A 205 4.63 3.68 -11.86
CA ASN A 205 3.38 3.58 -12.60
C ASN A 205 2.46 4.79 -12.27
N HIS A 206 1.16 4.61 -12.35
CA HIS A 206 0.14 5.62 -12.11
C HIS A 206 0.40 6.90 -12.91
N ASP A 207 0.33 8.06 -12.28
CA ASP A 207 0.47 9.32 -12.99
C ASP A 207 1.94 9.71 -13.25
N ASN A 208 2.90 9.03 -12.59
CA ASN A 208 4.32 9.15 -12.90
C ASN A 208 4.69 8.64 -14.30
N SER A 209 3.96 7.66 -14.84
CA SER A 209 4.16 7.15 -16.21
C SER A 209 2.95 7.38 -17.11
N GLY A 210 1.93 8.12 -16.64
CA GLY A 210 0.65 8.23 -17.35
C GLY A 210 -0.05 6.89 -17.52
N LYS A 211 0.23 5.89 -16.64
CA LYS A 211 -0.26 4.50 -16.72
C LYS A 211 0.19 3.77 -18.00
N GLN A 212 1.28 4.21 -18.59
CA GLN A 212 1.97 3.53 -19.68
C GLN A 212 3.00 2.55 -19.09
N TYR A 213 3.15 1.39 -19.73
CA TYR A 213 4.07 0.30 -19.34
C TYR A 213 4.86 -0.21 -20.52
#